data_ce3b87f9b0df11d9ff49e0d8479b793e
#
_entry.id   ce3b87f9b0df11d9ff49e0d8479b793e
#
_cell.length_a   1.000
_cell.length_b   1.000
_cell.length_c   1.000
_cell.angle_alpha   90.00
_cell.angle_beta   90.00
_cell.angle_gamma   90.00
#
_symmetry.space_group_name_H-M   'P 1'
#
loop_
_entity.id
_entity.type
_entity.pdbx_description
1 polymer ?
#
loop_
_entity_poly.entity_id
_entity_poly.type
_entity_poly.pdbx_seq_one_letter_code
_entity_poly.pdbx_strand_id
1 'polypeptide(L)'
;MERREFLKTCGAGLALGAGLVAASPTAAAKPAGGGKRIDPDKLGETAYQQFIPGKLTCGESILIAGCETLGIETDLVPDIGLGLAGGIGLQGQVCGVLTGSAMILSLAVAQLESDYPKRKMRTWQAVGRFHDAFKERFGSIQCRALSGLDLTTPEGKQKLKESVKAQTCANFVRAGAELLAQELQRL
;
A
#
# COMPACT_ATOMS: atom_id res chain seq x y z
N MET A 1 19.62 -2.06 -30.48
CA MET A 1 20.21 -3.20 -29.74
C MET A 1 19.10 -4.20 -29.50
N GLU A 2 19.13 -5.32 -30.20
CA GLU A 2 18.06 -6.30 -30.14
C GLU A 2 18.06 -7.09 -28.84
N ARG A 3 16.87 -7.43 -28.31
CA ARG A 3 16.64 -8.18 -27.08
C ARG A 3 17.42 -9.50 -26.97
N ARG A 4 17.81 -10.07 -28.12
CA ARG A 4 18.60 -11.29 -28.22
C ARG A 4 20.10 -11.11 -27.95
N GLU A 5 20.63 -9.92 -28.12
CA GLU A 5 22.04 -9.60 -27.85
C GLU A 5 22.33 -9.40 -26.37
N PHE A 6 21.34 -8.85 -25.64
CA PHE A 6 21.46 -8.64 -24.19
C PHE A 6 21.58 -9.96 -23.41
N LEU A 7 20.93 -11.03 -23.87
CA LEU A 7 20.98 -12.34 -23.21
C LEU A 7 22.28 -13.13 -23.48
N LYS A 8 23.06 -12.79 -24.52
CA LYS A 8 24.33 -13.45 -24.84
C LYS A 8 25.50 -12.91 -24.04
N THR A 9 25.42 -11.67 -23.54
CA THR A 9 26.49 -11.06 -22.74
C THR A 9 26.46 -11.43 -21.25
N CYS A 10 25.39 -12.03 -20.76
CA CYS A 10 25.29 -12.52 -19.37
C CYS A 10 25.76 -13.97 -19.17
N GLY A 11 26.24 -14.63 -20.22
CA GLY A 11 26.51 -16.07 -20.21
C GLY A 11 27.99 -16.53 -20.22
N ALA A 12 28.96 -15.64 -20.04
CA ALA A 12 30.37 -16.04 -20.06
C ALA A 12 31.11 -15.65 -18.78
N GLY A 13 31.06 -16.52 -17.79
CA GLY A 13 31.79 -16.35 -16.55
C GLY A 13 31.57 -17.49 -15.56
N LEU A 14 31.81 -18.76 -16.01
CA LEU A 14 31.89 -19.90 -15.11
C LEU A 14 33.28 -19.94 -14.47
N ALA A 15 33.41 -19.46 -13.26
CA ALA A 15 34.50 -19.84 -12.35
C ALA A 15 33.88 -20.65 -11.21
N LEU A 16 34.27 -21.91 -11.11
CA LEU A 16 33.96 -22.85 -10.04
C LEU A 16 34.46 -22.30 -8.70
N GLY A 17 33.54 -21.79 -7.89
CA GLY A 17 33.72 -21.52 -6.50
C GLY A 17 32.54 -22.13 -5.75
N ALA A 18 32.74 -23.31 -5.11
CA ALA A 18 31.77 -23.88 -4.19
C ALA A 18 31.70 -23.00 -2.92
N GLY A 19 31.00 -21.89 -3.01
CA GLY A 19 30.59 -21.09 -1.87
C GLY A 19 29.24 -21.57 -1.39
N LEU A 20 29.13 -22.14 -0.20
CA LEU A 20 27.87 -22.33 0.49
C LEU A 20 27.18 -20.96 0.58
N VAL A 21 26.17 -20.76 -0.26
CA VAL A 21 25.22 -19.67 -0.05
C VAL A 21 24.38 -20.09 1.16
N ALA A 22 24.77 -19.59 2.33
CA ALA A 22 23.93 -19.68 3.51
C ALA A 22 22.61 -18.95 3.16
N ALA A 23 21.55 -19.73 2.98
CA ALA A 23 20.20 -19.19 2.88
C ALA A 23 19.93 -18.44 4.19
N SER A 24 19.88 -17.13 4.12
CA SER A 24 19.40 -16.32 5.23
C SER A 24 18.02 -16.85 5.62
N PRO A 25 17.76 -17.14 6.91
CA PRO A 25 16.42 -17.54 7.31
C PRO A 25 15.47 -16.40 6.97
N THR A 26 14.61 -16.61 6.00
CA THR A 26 13.41 -15.79 5.83
C THR A 26 12.71 -15.81 7.18
N ALA A 27 12.68 -14.66 7.86
CA ALA A 27 11.92 -14.52 9.09
C ALA A 27 10.46 -14.89 8.74
N ALA A 28 10.06 -16.10 9.16
CA ALA A 28 8.69 -16.53 9.04
C ALA A 28 7.85 -15.53 9.84
N ALA A 29 7.04 -14.72 9.15
CA ALA A 29 6.10 -13.85 9.79
C ALA A 29 5.24 -14.71 10.71
N LYS A 30 5.26 -14.38 12.01
CA LYS A 30 4.45 -15.06 13.02
C LYS A 30 2.98 -14.91 12.60
N PRO A 31 2.20 -16.00 12.51
CA PRO A 31 0.80 -15.86 12.10
C PRO A 31 0.10 -14.90 13.06
N ALA A 32 -0.61 -13.93 12.51
CA ALA A 32 -1.42 -13.01 13.28
C ALA A 32 -2.38 -13.82 14.14
N GLY A 33 -2.26 -13.63 15.45
CA GLY A 33 -3.03 -14.39 16.44
C GLY A 33 -4.52 -14.28 16.20
N GLY A 34 -5.22 -15.37 16.45
CA GLY A 34 -6.63 -15.57 16.19
C GLY A 34 -7.54 -14.43 16.60
N GLY A 35 -8.51 -14.13 15.73
CA GLY A 35 -9.82 -13.64 16.10
C GLY A 35 -9.97 -12.24 16.69
N LYS A 36 -8.96 -11.38 16.72
CA LYS A 36 -9.16 -10.02 17.22
C LYS A 36 -9.94 -9.21 16.18
N ARG A 37 -11.15 -8.81 16.55
CA ARG A 37 -11.97 -7.93 15.71
C ARG A 37 -11.20 -6.65 15.41
N ILE A 38 -11.01 -6.36 14.13
CA ILE A 38 -10.37 -5.14 13.68
C ILE A 38 -11.38 -4.00 13.84
N ASP A 39 -10.99 -2.96 14.57
CA ASP A 39 -11.82 -1.78 14.80
C ASP A 39 -11.60 -0.78 13.65
N PRO A 40 -12.64 -0.51 12.82
CA PRO A 40 -12.52 0.42 11.70
C PRO A 40 -12.18 1.85 12.15
N ASP A 41 -12.79 2.32 13.24
CA ASP A 41 -12.58 3.67 13.73
C ASP A 41 -11.14 3.85 14.23
N LYS A 42 -10.60 2.82 14.90
CA LYS A 42 -9.21 2.82 15.34
C LYS A 42 -8.24 2.84 14.18
N LEU A 43 -8.45 2.03 13.14
CA LEU A 43 -7.58 2.01 11.96
C LEU A 43 -7.66 3.34 11.22
N GLY A 44 -8.87 3.89 11.05
CA GLY A 44 -9.10 5.20 10.46
C GLY A 44 -8.40 6.33 11.21
N GLU A 45 -8.50 6.33 12.55
CA GLU A 45 -7.83 7.32 13.39
C GLU A 45 -6.30 7.18 13.32
N THR A 46 -5.77 5.96 13.40
CA THR A 46 -4.32 5.73 13.28
C THR A 46 -3.79 6.28 11.96
N ALA A 47 -4.45 5.96 10.83
CA ALA A 47 -4.05 6.46 9.52
C ALA A 47 -4.12 8.00 9.44
N TYR A 48 -5.17 8.62 10.01
CA TYR A 48 -5.32 10.06 10.07
C TYR A 48 -4.18 10.73 10.87
N GLN A 49 -3.83 10.18 12.03
CA GLN A 49 -2.75 10.72 12.88
C GLN A 49 -1.39 10.69 12.16
N GLN A 50 -1.11 9.66 11.38
CA GLN A 50 0.08 9.61 10.54
C GLN A 50 0.03 10.63 9.41
N PHE A 51 -1.13 10.85 8.80
CA PHE A 51 -1.30 11.72 7.64
C PHE A 51 -1.22 13.21 7.97
N ILE A 52 -1.94 13.68 8.98
CA ILE A 52 -2.03 15.10 9.31
C ILE A 52 -1.02 15.50 10.38
N PRO A 53 -1.11 15.05 11.66
CA PRO A 53 -0.10 15.37 12.66
C PRO A 53 1.29 14.83 12.29
N GLY A 54 1.37 13.59 11.80
CA GLY A 54 2.62 12.94 11.40
C GLY A 54 3.22 13.47 10.09
N LYS A 55 2.46 14.26 9.32
CA LYS A 55 2.87 14.90 8.04
C LYS A 55 3.27 13.93 6.93
N LEU A 56 2.93 12.64 7.05
CA LEU A 56 3.23 11.62 6.05
C LEU A 56 2.31 11.71 4.83
N THR A 57 2.57 10.91 3.81
CA THR A 57 1.71 10.81 2.63
C THR A 57 0.55 9.84 2.88
N CYS A 58 -0.45 9.85 1.99
CA CYS A 58 -1.61 8.94 2.10
C CYS A 58 -1.20 7.46 2.02
N GLY A 59 -0.24 7.10 1.16
CA GLY A 59 0.25 5.72 1.05
C GLY A 59 0.99 5.26 2.30
N GLU A 60 1.92 6.08 2.81
CA GLU A 60 2.66 5.80 4.04
C GLU A 60 1.73 5.64 5.24
N SER A 61 0.76 6.53 5.38
CA SER A 61 -0.18 6.53 6.52
C SER A 61 -1.03 5.25 6.56
N ILE A 62 -1.51 4.78 5.42
CA ILE A 62 -2.25 3.52 5.30
C ILE A 62 -1.34 2.32 5.59
N LEU A 63 -0.10 2.33 5.10
CA LEU A 63 0.84 1.24 5.34
C LEU A 63 1.19 1.11 6.82
N ILE A 64 1.48 2.22 7.51
CA ILE A 64 1.76 2.18 8.96
C ILE A 64 0.54 1.63 9.71
N ALA A 65 -0.64 2.23 9.52
CA ALA A 65 -1.86 1.81 10.23
C ALA A 65 -2.22 0.34 9.96
N GLY A 66 -2.05 -0.11 8.72
CA GLY A 66 -2.30 -1.50 8.33
C GLY A 66 -1.28 -2.48 8.92
N CYS A 67 0.02 -2.15 8.88
CA CYS A 67 1.07 -2.97 9.47
C CYS A 67 0.89 -3.10 11.00
N GLU A 68 0.61 -2.00 11.71
CA GLU A 68 0.30 -2.03 13.13
C GLU A 68 -0.90 -2.94 13.43
N THR A 69 -1.96 -2.84 12.62
CA THR A 69 -3.17 -3.67 12.77
C THR A 69 -2.89 -5.17 12.58
N LEU A 70 -2.03 -5.50 11.61
CA LEU A 70 -1.64 -6.88 11.30
C LEU A 70 -0.50 -7.42 12.17
N GLY A 71 0.09 -6.59 13.05
CA GLY A 71 1.27 -6.95 13.84
C GLY A 71 2.51 -7.21 12.98
N ILE A 72 2.67 -6.49 11.88
CA ILE A 72 3.81 -6.58 10.98
C ILE A 72 4.81 -5.50 11.34
N GLU A 73 6.01 -5.92 11.75
CA GLU A 73 7.15 -5.06 12.00
C GLU A 73 8.12 -5.16 10.82
N THR A 74 8.48 -4.02 10.22
CA THR A 74 9.41 -3.96 9.09
C THR A 74 10.02 -2.56 8.93
N ASP A 75 11.30 -2.51 8.62
CA ASP A 75 12.03 -1.27 8.34
C ASP A 75 11.70 -0.68 6.95
N LEU A 76 10.94 -1.40 6.11
CA LEU A 76 10.53 -0.93 4.79
C LEU A 76 9.38 0.07 4.83
N VAL A 77 8.62 0.09 5.93
CA VAL A 77 7.52 1.03 6.15
C VAL A 77 8.01 2.13 7.10
N PRO A 78 7.82 3.41 6.78
CA PRO A 78 6.91 3.97 5.75
C PRO A 78 7.48 4.10 4.33
N ASP A 79 8.79 4.02 4.14
CA ASP A 79 9.50 4.46 2.92
C ASP A 79 8.98 3.85 1.62
N ILE A 80 8.59 2.56 1.63
CA ILE A 80 8.02 1.89 0.46
C ILE A 80 6.72 2.55 -0.03
N GLY A 81 6.03 3.30 0.84
CA GLY A 81 4.79 4.03 0.54
C GLY A 81 5.01 5.39 -0.09
N LEU A 82 6.22 5.96 0.02
CA LEU A 82 6.49 7.34 -0.39
C LEU A 82 6.23 7.56 -1.89
N GLY A 83 6.62 6.61 -2.73
CA GLY A 83 6.38 6.66 -4.17
C GLY A 83 4.91 6.62 -4.59
N LEU A 84 4.00 6.21 -3.70
CA LEU A 84 2.55 6.17 -3.96
C LEU A 84 1.88 7.55 -3.81
N ALA A 85 2.60 8.54 -3.29
CA ALA A 85 2.09 9.87 -3.00
C ALA A 85 1.52 10.57 -4.24
N GLY A 86 0.37 11.25 -4.03
CA GLY A 86 -0.23 12.08 -5.07
C GLY A 86 -0.64 11.32 -6.33
N GLY A 87 -0.97 10.04 -6.20
CA GLY A 87 -1.32 9.16 -7.32
C GLY A 87 -0.09 8.78 -8.13
N ILE A 88 0.83 8.08 -7.49
CA ILE A 88 2.11 7.57 -7.99
C ILE A 88 3.01 8.73 -8.47
N GLY A 89 3.93 9.15 -7.60
CA GLY A 89 4.91 10.19 -7.92
C GLY A 89 4.27 11.53 -8.31
N LEU A 90 3.14 11.90 -7.69
CA LEU A 90 2.38 13.13 -7.95
C LEU A 90 1.73 13.23 -9.34
N GLN A 91 1.59 12.10 -10.08
CA GLN A 91 1.01 12.09 -11.43
C GLN A 91 -0.53 12.13 -11.46
N GLY A 92 -1.19 12.15 -10.30
CA GLY A 92 -2.65 12.25 -10.24
C GLY A 92 -3.38 10.95 -10.59
N GLN A 93 -2.64 9.83 -10.69
CA GLN A 93 -3.18 8.50 -10.99
C GLN A 93 -3.86 7.89 -9.74
N VAL A 94 -3.73 6.60 -9.49
CA VAL A 94 -4.43 5.91 -8.40
C VAL A 94 -4.07 6.52 -7.03
N CYS A 95 -5.09 6.82 -6.23
CA CYS A 95 -4.91 7.38 -4.89
C CYS A 95 -4.03 6.48 -4.01
N GLY A 96 -3.10 7.09 -3.25
CA GLY A 96 -2.21 6.37 -2.34
C GLY A 96 -2.93 5.59 -1.24
N VAL A 97 -4.14 5.99 -0.87
CA VAL A 97 -4.99 5.20 0.04
C VAL A 97 -5.31 3.84 -0.58
N LEU A 98 -5.69 3.82 -1.87
CA LEU A 98 -6.06 2.58 -2.54
C LEU A 98 -4.84 1.69 -2.77
N THR A 99 -3.73 2.24 -3.23
CA THR A 99 -2.50 1.46 -3.47
C THR A 99 -1.89 0.94 -2.18
N GLY A 100 -1.85 1.74 -1.11
CA GLY A 100 -1.42 1.31 0.22
C GLY A 100 -2.32 0.21 0.79
N SER A 101 -3.65 0.35 0.66
CA SER A 101 -4.60 -0.69 1.10
C SER A 101 -4.44 -1.99 0.33
N ALA A 102 -4.17 -1.94 -0.98
CA ALA A 102 -3.91 -3.15 -1.77
C ALA A 102 -2.66 -3.90 -1.28
N MET A 103 -1.61 -3.18 -0.85
CA MET A 103 -0.42 -3.79 -0.25
C MET A 103 -0.74 -4.43 1.11
N ILE A 104 -1.51 -3.77 1.98
CA ILE A 104 -1.92 -4.32 3.28
C ILE A 104 -2.80 -5.57 3.10
N LEU A 105 -3.76 -5.55 2.18
CA LEU A 105 -4.59 -6.72 1.87
C LEU A 105 -3.73 -7.89 1.35
N SER A 106 -2.72 -7.61 0.54
CA SER A 106 -1.78 -8.64 0.06
C SER A 106 -0.99 -9.28 1.21
N LEU A 107 -0.51 -8.47 2.16
CA LEU A 107 0.19 -8.94 3.35
C LEU A 107 -0.74 -9.76 4.27
N ALA A 108 -1.97 -9.30 4.49
CA ALA A 108 -2.96 -10.01 5.30
C ALA A 108 -3.30 -11.38 4.70
N VAL A 109 -3.57 -11.45 3.40
CA VAL A 109 -3.83 -12.74 2.73
C VAL A 109 -2.61 -13.65 2.78
N ALA A 110 -1.38 -13.10 2.68
CA ALA A 110 -0.15 -13.90 2.77
C ALA A 110 0.05 -14.53 4.16
N GLN A 111 -0.45 -13.90 5.23
CA GLN A 111 -0.44 -14.50 6.58
C GLN A 111 -1.46 -15.65 6.72
N LEU A 112 -2.53 -15.64 5.93
CA LEU A 112 -3.66 -16.59 6.04
C LEU A 112 -3.56 -17.74 5.04
N GLU A 113 -2.82 -17.60 3.94
CA GLU A 113 -2.80 -18.58 2.85
C GLU A 113 -1.36 -18.79 2.33
N SER A 114 -0.85 -20.00 2.53
CA SER A 114 0.51 -20.38 2.10
C SER A 114 0.56 -20.88 0.65
N ASP A 115 -0.54 -21.44 0.13
CA ASP A 115 -0.63 -21.89 -1.27
C ASP A 115 -0.67 -20.69 -2.23
N TYR A 116 0.32 -20.59 -3.08
CA TYR A 116 0.47 -19.39 -3.94
C TYR A 116 -0.70 -19.16 -4.91
N PRO A 117 -1.21 -20.15 -5.66
CA PRO A 117 -2.38 -19.99 -6.51
C PRO A 117 -3.62 -19.49 -5.75
N LYS A 118 -3.91 -20.06 -4.58
CA LYS A 118 -5.04 -19.64 -3.74
C LYS A 118 -4.82 -18.24 -3.18
N ARG A 119 -3.61 -17.97 -2.66
CA ARG A 119 -3.23 -16.64 -2.15
C ARG A 119 -3.41 -15.55 -3.22
N LYS A 120 -2.96 -15.80 -4.44
CA LYS A 120 -3.12 -14.89 -5.57
C LYS A 120 -4.59 -14.57 -5.84
N MET A 121 -5.44 -15.59 -5.92
CA MET A 121 -6.88 -15.41 -6.17
C MET A 121 -7.57 -14.65 -5.02
N ARG A 122 -7.31 -15.04 -3.77
CA ARG A 122 -7.87 -14.34 -2.60
C ARG A 122 -7.44 -12.88 -2.54
N THR A 123 -6.17 -12.59 -2.82
CA THR A 123 -5.65 -11.22 -2.87
C THR A 123 -6.38 -10.40 -3.94
N TRP A 124 -6.48 -10.89 -5.16
CA TRP A 124 -7.16 -10.17 -6.22
C TRP A 124 -8.63 -9.90 -5.92
N GLN A 125 -9.33 -10.87 -5.34
CA GLN A 125 -10.72 -10.71 -4.93
C GLN A 125 -10.88 -9.65 -3.83
N ALA A 126 -10.03 -9.68 -2.80
CA ALA A 126 -10.07 -8.72 -1.71
C ALA A 126 -9.75 -7.30 -2.19
N VAL A 127 -8.69 -7.14 -2.99
CA VAL A 127 -8.32 -5.84 -3.56
C VAL A 127 -9.39 -5.33 -4.52
N GLY A 128 -10.01 -6.21 -5.32
CA GLY A 128 -11.12 -5.84 -6.22
C GLY A 128 -12.33 -5.30 -5.44
N ARG A 129 -12.78 -6.01 -4.39
CA ARG A 129 -13.87 -5.52 -3.54
C ARG A 129 -13.56 -4.19 -2.87
N PHE A 130 -12.34 -4.04 -2.34
CA PHE A 130 -11.90 -2.78 -1.76
C PHE A 130 -11.90 -1.64 -2.79
N HIS A 131 -11.37 -1.88 -3.99
CA HIS A 131 -11.37 -0.93 -5.10
C HIS A 131 -12.79 -0.44 -5.41
N ASP A 132 -13.74 -1.36 -5.54
CA ASP A 132 -15.12 -1.03 -5.90
C ASP A 132 -15.81 -0.26 -4.77
N ALA A 133 -15.66 -0.68 -3.51
CA ALA A 133 -16.18 0.02 -2.34
C ALA A 133 -15.60 1.45 -2.21
N PHE A 134 -14.31 1.62 -2.46
CA PHE A 134 -13.66 2.93 -2.46
C PHE A 134 -14.21 3.83 -3.57
N LYS A 135 -14.32 3.31 -4.78
CA LYS A 135 -14.88 4.04 -5.92
C LYS A 135 -16.35 4.42 -5.71
N GLU A 136 -17.14 3.52 -5.16
CA GLU A 136 -18.55 3.78 -4.83
C GLU A 136 -18.69 4.90 -3.79
N ARG A 137 -17.88 4.85 -2.71
CA ARG A 137 -17.94 5.83 -1.61
C ARG A 137 -17.45 7.22 -2.02
N PHE A 138 -16.43 7.33 -2.88
CA PHE A 138 -15.76 8.59 -3.19
C PHE A 138 -15.91 9.07 -4.64
N GLY A 139 -16.58 8.31 -5.49
CA GLY A 139 -16.86 8.65 -6.89
C GLY A 139 -15.68 8.44 -7.84
N SER A 140 -14.48 8.27 -7.33
CA SER A 140 -13.28 8.07 -8.15
C SER A 140 -12.19 7.30 -7.38
N ILE A 141 -11.24 6.76 -8.13
CA ILE A 141 -9.99 6.19 -7.58
C ILE A 141 -8.77 7.06 -7.91
N GLN A 142 -8.94 8.05 -8.78
CA GLN A 142 -7.84 8.88 -9.27
C GLN A 142 -7.57 10.05 -8.33
N CYS A 143 -6.31 10.22 -7.94
CA CYS A 143 -5.89 11.30 -7.04
C CYS A 143 -6.27 12.68 -7.61
N ARG A 144 -6.07 12.91 -8.91
CA ARG A 144 -6.44 14.18 -9.57
C ARG A 144 -7.94 14.47 -9.46
N ALA A 145 -8.79 13.47 -9.72
CA ALA A 145 -10.23 13.63 -9.62
C ALA A 145 -10.71 13.84 -8.18
N LEU A 146 -10.13 13.09 -7.23
CA LEU A 146 -10.45 13.17 -5.80
C LEU A 146 -10.02 14.48 -5.16
N SER A 147 -8.82 14.97 -5.50
CA SER A 147 -8.27 16.21 -4.92
C SER A 147 -8.67 17.46 -5.70
N GLY A 148 -9.08 17.32 -6.95
CA GLY A 148 -9.31 18.45 -7.86
C GLY A 148 -8.02 19.17 -8.28
N LEU A 149 -6.84 18.56 -8.05
CA LEU A 149 -5.55 19.22 -8.25
C LEU A 149 -4.69 18.54 -9.31
N ASP A 150 -3.95 19.36 -10.05
CA ASP A 150 -2.80 18.90 -10.82
C ASP A 150 -1.52 19.03 -9.99
N LEU A 151 -1.08 17.94 -9.40
CA LEU A 151 0.11 17.91 -8.54
C LEU A 151 1.44 17.92 -9.32
N THR A 152 1.39 17.92 -10.64
CA THR A 152 2.59 18.12 -11.47
C THR A 152 2.99 19.58 -11.51
N THR A 153 2.07 20.50 -11.20
CA THR A 153 2.27 21.96 -11.20
C THR A 153 2.67 22.51 -9.82
N PRO A 154 3.41 23.62 -9.76
CA PRO A 154 3.69 24.31 -8.50
C PRO A 154 2.43 24.77 -7.78
N GLU A 155 1.43 25.27 -8.51
CA GLU A 155 0.15 25.79 -7.98
C GLU A 155 -0.66 24.66 -7.34
N GLY A 156 -0.73 23.48 -7.98
CA GLY A 156 -1.40 22.32 -7.41
C GLY A 156 -0.74 21.82 -6.13
N LYS A 157 0.60 21.79 -6.09
CA LYS A 157 1.37 21.45 -4.87
C LYS A 157 1.14 22.46 -3.75
N GLN A 158 1.09 23.73 -4.07
CA GLN A 158 0.84 24.79 -3.10
C GLN A 158 -0.57 24.66 -2.49
N LYS A 159 -1.61 24.53 -3.31
CA LYS A 159 -2.99 24.33 -2.85
C LYS A 159 -3.16 23.05 -2.01
N LEU A 160 -2.44 21.98 -2.37
CA LEU A 160 -2.45 20.77 -1.54
C LEU A 160 -1.97 21.08 -0.11
N LYS A 161 -0.85 21.78 0.04
CA LYS A 161 -0.28 22.13 1.35
C LYS A 161 -1.17 23.08 2.15
N GLU A 162 -1.76 24.06 1.51
CA GLU A 162 -2.54 25.13 2.17
C GLU A 162 -3.88 24.63 2.71
N SER A 163 -4.56 23.77 1.98
CA SER A 163 -5.93 23.40 2.35
C SER A 163 -6.33 21.97 2.00
N VAL A 164 -6.10 21.51 0.75
CA VAL A 164 -6.71 20.29 0.24
C VAL A 164 -6.25 19.03 1.00
N LYS A 165 -4.99 18.99 1.46
CA LYS A 165 -4.49 17.88 2.27
C LYS A 165 -5.35 17.68 3.52
N ALA A 166 -5.61 18.75 4.27
CA ALA A 166 -6.33 18.67 5.54
C ALA A 166 -7.86 18.61 5.35
N GLN A 167 -8.41 19.35 4.39
CA GLN A 167 -9.86 19.47 4.23
C GLN A 167 -10.47 18.34 3.41
N THR A 168 -9.70 17.80 2.43
CA THR A 168 -10.21 16.81 1.46
C THR A 168 -9.53 15.46 1.61
N CYS A 169 -8.19 15.42 1.47
CA CYS A 169 -7.46 14.15 1.45
C CYS A 169 -7.51 13.43 2.79
N ALA A 170 -7.56 14.17 3.91
CA ALA A 170 -7.67 13.57 5.24
C ALA A 170 -8.93 12.71 5.40
N ASN A 171 -10.05 13.11 4.78
CA ASN A 171 -11.26 12.29 4.76
C ASN A 171 -11.06 10.99 3.99
N PHE A 172 -10.38 11.02 2.84
CA PHE A 172 -10.08 9.80 2.08
C PHE A 172 -9.16 8.86 2.84
N VAL A 173 -8.18 9.40 3.58
CA VAL A 173 -7.28 8.58 4.39
C VAL A 173 -8.04 7.90 5.53
N ARG A 174 -8.80 8.66 6.34
CA ARG A 174 -9.58 8.11 7.46
C ARG A 174 -10.60 7.10 6.98
N ALA A 175 -11.52 7.52 6.13
CA ALA A 175 -12.61 6.68 5.69
C ALA A 175 -12.19 5.54 4.76
N GLY A 176 -11.08 5.70 4.02
CA GLY A 176 -10.46 4.62 3.26
C GLY A 176 -9.83 3.56 4.17
N ALA A 177 -9.23 3.96 5.29
CA ALA A 177 -8.72 3.03 6.30
C ALA A 177 -9.86 2.27 7.02
N GLU A 178 -10.99 2.91 7.28
CA GLU A 178 -12.21 2.25 7.79
C GLU A 178 -12.72 1.18 6.82
N LEU A 179 -12.77 1.48 5.51
CA LEU A 179 -13.11 0.50 4.48
C LEU A 179 -12.10 -0.66 4.42
N LEU A 180 -10.80 -0.36 4.59
CA LEU A 180 -9.75 -1.38 4.66
C LEU A 180 -9.98 -2.32 5.84
N ALA A 181 -10.34 -1.78 7.03
CA ALA A 181 -10.65 -2.60 8.20
C ALA A 181 -11.83 -3.56 7.95
N GLN A 182 -12.87 -3.06 7.27
CA GLN A 182 -14.03 -3.89 6.89
C GLN A 182 -13.62 -5.01 5.94
N GLU A 183 -12.77 -4.75 4.96
CA GLU A 183 -12.30 -5.78 4.04
C GLU A 183 -11.35 -6.78 4.70
N LEU A 184 -10.48 -6.32 5.62
CA LEU A 184 -9.62 -7.21 6.42
C LEU A 184 -10.44 -8.17 7.30
N GLN A 185 -11.60 -7.75 7.82
CA GLN A 185 -12.51 -8.61 8.59
C GLN A 185 -13.20 -9.70 7.75
N ARG A 186 -13.22 -9.55 6.42
CA ARG A 186 -13.82 -10.51 5.48
C ARG A 186 -12.82 -11.60 5.03
N LEU A 187 -11.55 -11.43 5.33
CA LEU A 187 -10.51 -12.41 4.98
C LEU A 187 -10.55 -13.65 5.87
#